data_574e2f1e2c3cea8e51a5953dafe5ac36
#
_entry.id   574e2f1e2c3cea8e51a5953dafe5ac36
#
_cell.length_a   1.000
_cell.length_b   1.000
_cell.length_c   1.000
_cell.angle_alpha   90.00
_cell.angle_beta   90.00
_cell.angle_gamma   90.00
#
_symmetry.space_group_name_H-M   'P 1'
#
loop_
_entity.id
_entity.type
_entity.pdbx_description
1 polymer ?
#
loop_
_entity_poly.entity_id
_entity_poly.type
_entity_poly.pdbx_seq_one_letter_code
_entity_poly.pdbx_strand_id
1 'polypeptide(L)'
;DGANERMRYYVFANYTSNRGFFNNTDLNDGYSTQVEMYALKLRTNLEANISPTTMARMNLMGRLMQYQQPTGGTSLANVYNTPVIAAPIYDRNGVWAKNQMFTNPLAVQAANGYGQVLQRTLFADLTIEQDLSMITPGLSAQVRVTYDNSADIADFRTKSYAYSIATPVRDAAGNISDLSYSRYG
;
A
#
# COMPACT_ATOMS: atom_id res chain seq x y z
N ASP A 1 -27.31 9.94 7.28
CA ASP A 1 -27.59 11.37 7.36
C ASP A 1 -28.81 11.62 8.22
N GLY A 2 -28.96 12.86 8.69
CA GLY A 2 -30.12 13.30 9.46
C GLY A 2 -30.20 14.82 9.51
N ALA A 3 -31.40 15.29 9.80
CA ALA A 3 -31.69 16.71 9.93
C ALA A 3 -32.81 16.96 10.93
N ASN A 4 -32.73 18.08 11.60
CA ASN A 4 -33.82 18.70 12.36
C ASN A 4 -33.81 20.22 12.10
N GLU A 5 -34.65 20.97 12.78
CA GLU A 5 -34.75 22.43 12.57
C GLU A 5 -33.44 23.19 12.86
N ARG A 6 -32.53 22.63 13.67
CA ARG A 6 -31.30 23.29 14.10
C ARG A 6 -30.03 22.66 13.54
N MET A 7 -30.08 21.43 13.08
CA MET A 7 -28.86 20.69 12.72
C MET A 7 -29.10 19.75 11.54
N ARG A 8 -28.12 19.70 10.64
CA ARG A 8 -28.01 18.71 9.56
C ARG A 8 -26.68 18.00 9.68
N TYR A 9 -26.67 16.69 9.53
CA TYR A 9 -25.43 15.96 9.55
C TYR A 9 -25.41 14.83 8.50
N TYR A 10 -24.23 14.56 8.04
CA TYR A 10 -23.90 13.43 7.17
C TYR A 10 -22.66 12.75 7.71
N VAL A 11 -22.71 11.45 7.90
CA VAL A 11 -21.57 10.63 8.29
C VAL A 11 -21.42 9.49 7.27
N PHE A 12 -20.20 9.31 6.80
CA PHE A 12 -19.84 8.25 5.88
C PHE A 12 -18.60 7.54 6.41
N ALA A 13 -18.63 6.21 6.41
CA ALA A 13 -17.50 5.34 6.71
C ALA A 13 -17.34 4.34 5.56
N ASN A 14 -16.11 4.17 5.10
CA ASN A 14 -15.75 3.18 4.10
C ASN A 14 -14.49 2.44 4.54
N TYR A 15 -14.56 1.11 4.50
CA TYR A 15 -13.42 0.25 4.69
C TYR A 15 -13.17 -0.54 3.41
N THR A 16 -11.94 -0.52 2.95
CA THR A 16 -11.48 -1.27 1.79
C THR A 16 -10.35 -2.18 2.24
N SER A 17 -10.46 -3.47 1.91
CA SER A 17 -9.41 -4.46 2.10
C SER A 17 -9.12 -5.12 0.76
N ASN A 18 -7.88 -5.04 0.34
CA ASN A 18 -7.38 -5.76 -0.82
C ASN A 18 -6.25 -6.67 -0.34
N ARG A 19 -6.47 -7.96 -0.41
CA ARG A 19 -5.46 -8.98 -0.12
C ARG A 19 -4.87 -9.45 -1.43
N GLY A 20 -3.57 -9.59 -1.46
CA GLY A 20 -2.89 -10.09 -2.63
C GLY A 20 -3.24 -11.55 -2.94
N PHE A 21 -2.66 -12.06 -4.01
CA PHE A 21 -2.94 -13.40 -4.53
C PHE A 21 -1.68 -14.29 -4.58
N PHE A 22 -0.59 -13.87 -3.93
CA PHE A 22 0.62 -14.66 -3.89
C PHE A 22 0.48 -15.83 -2.90
N ASN A 23 1.00 -16.98 -3.28
CA ASN A 23 1.17 -18.13 -2.42
C ASN A 23 2.58 -18.11 -1.80
N ASN A 24 2.80 -18.93 -0.76
CA ASN A 24 4.11 -19.09 -0.09
C ASN A 24 4.68 -17.78 0.46
N THR A 25 3.83 -16.95 1.05
CA THR A 25 4.22 -15.65 1.62
C THR A 25 4.91 -15.77 2.98
N ASP A 26 4.97 -16.95 3.54
CA ASP A 26 5.61 -17.33 4.81
C ASP A 26 7.10 -17.67 4.70
N LEU A 27 7.63 -17.77 3.46
CA LEU A 27 9.04 -18.11 3.21
C LEU A 27 10.03 -17.01 3.57
N ASN A 28 9.56 -15.84 3.98
CA ASN A 28 10.39 -14.67 4.29
C ASN A 28 10.56 -14.46 5.81
N ASP A 29 11.08 -15.45 6.53
CA ASP A 29 11.37 -15.40 7.97
C ASP A 29 10.18 -14.92 8.82
N GLY A 30 8.97 -15.34 8.46
CA GLY A 30 7.74 -14.99 9.16
C GLY A 30 7.14 -13.64 8.76
N TYR A 31 7.75 -12.89 7.84
CA TYR A 31 7.16 -11.67 7.26
C TYR A 31 6.33 -12.01 6.03
N SER A 32 5.13 -11.45 5.97
CA SER A 32 4.30 -11.59 4.78
C SER A 32 4.92 -10.84 3.59
N THR A 33 5.08 -11.52 2.48
CA THR A 33 5.49 -10.96 1.19
C THR A 33 4.29 -10.69 0.27
N GLN A 34 3.10 -10.72 0.83
CA GLN A 34 1.87 -10.40 0.11
C GLN A 34 1.80 -8.91 -0.26
N VAL A 35 1.20 -8.59 -1.39
CA VAL A 35 0.79 -7.23 -1.70
C VAL A 35 -0.57 -7.00 -1.08
N GLU A 36 -0.64 -6.20 -0.03
CA GLU A 36 -1.87 -5.95 0.72
C GLU A 36 -2.14 -4.46 0.85
N MET A 37 -3.41 -4.09 0.83
CA MET A 37 -3.85 -2.74 1.07
C MET A 37 -5.09 -2.74 1.96
N TYR A 38 -5.04 -1.94 3.02
CA TYR A 38 -6.18 -1.65 3.88
C TYR A 38 -6.41 -0.15 3.89
N ALA A 39 -7.63 0.28 3.73
CA ALA A 39 -7.97 1.69 3.78
C ALA A 39 -9.26 1.91 4.57
N LEU A 40 -9.19 2.82 5.55
CA LEU A 40 -10.35 3.35 6.28
C LEU A 40 -10.53 4.81 5.89
N LYS A 41 -11.73 5.17 5.46
CA LYS A 41 -12.11 6.55 5.17
C LYS A 41 -13.32 6.92 6.01
N LEU A 42 -13.22 8.04 6.70
CA LEU A 42 -14.32 8.63 7.46
C LEU A 42 -14.58 10.03 6.93
N ARG A 43 -15.83 10.37 6.75
CA ARG A 43 -16.25 11.72 6.38
C ARG A 43 -17.44 12.12 7.22
N THR A 44 -17.38 13.33 7.76
CA THR A 44 -18.47 13.92 8.51
C THR A 44 -18.68 15.35 8.03
N ASN A 45 -19.91 15.68 7.68
CA ASN A 45 -20.34 17.03 7.42
C ASN A 45 -21.42 17.37 8.46
N LEU A 46 -21.22 18.47 9.15
CA LEU A 46 -22.14 18.99 10.16
C LEU A 46 -22.47 20.44 9.83
N GLU A 47 -23.74 20.76 9.83
CA GLU A 47 -24.25 22.12 9.76
C GLU A 47 -25.18 22.35 10.95
N ALA A 48 -24.97 23.42 11.70
CA ALA A 48 -25.74 23.73 12.87
C ALA A 48 -26.07 25.22 12.95
N ASN A 49 -27.33 25.54 13.18
CA ASN A 49 -27.77 26.90 13.55
C ASN A 49 -27.52 27.08 15.06
N ILE A 50 -26.41 27.73 15.39
CA ILE A 50 -26.01 28.01 16.79
C ILE A 50 -26.99 29.03 17.41
N SER A 51 -27.40 30.02 16.62
CA SER A 51 -28.42 31.00 16.97
C SER A 51 -29.30 31.30 15.73
N PRO A 52 -30.37 32.09 15.86
CA PRO A 52 -31.16 32.51 14.70
C PRO A 52 -30.37 33.29 13.63
N THR A 53 -29.22 33.85 14.01
CA THR A 53 -28.37 34.66 13.13
C THR A 53 -26.98 34.07 12.91
N THR A 54 -26.65 32.93 13.55
CA THR A 54 -25.32 32.34 13.47
C THR A 54 -25.42 30.86 13.02
N MET A 55 -24.72 30.52 11.93
CA MET A 55 -24.61 29.18 11.42
C MET A 55 -23.14 28.72 11.44
N ALA A 56 -22.92 27.51 11.87
CA ALA A 56 -21.62 26.84 11.77
C ALA A 56 -21.72 25.62 10.86
N ARG A 57 -20.71 25.46 10.01
CA ARG A 57 -20.51 24.25 9.17
C ARG A 57 -19.15 23.67 9.48
N MET A 58 -19.10 22.37 9.70
CA MET A 58 -17.87 21.61 9.91
C MET A 58 -17.81 20.45 8.94
N ASN A 59 -16.71 20.35 8.21
CA ASN A 59 -16.42 19.22 7.35
C ASN A 59 -15.14 18.55 7.84
N LEU A 60 -15.20 17.26 8.10
CA LEU A 60 -14.06 16.44 8.48
C LEU A 60 -13.94 15.28 7.50
N MET A 61 -12.72 15.03 7.02
CA MET A 61 -12.38 13.84 6.26
C MET A 61 -11.08 13.26 6.77
N GLY A 62 -11.15 12.03 7.28
CA GLY A 62 -10.00 11.25 7.68
C GLY A 62 -9.78 10.06 6.76
N ARG A 63 -8.53 9.77 6.41
CA ARG A 63 -8.12 8.57 5.68
C ARG A 63 -6.90 7.97 6.36
N LEU A 64 -6.99 6.67 6.65
CA LEU A 64 -5.86 5.84 7.00
C LEU A 64 -5.73 4.80 5.88
N MET A 65 -4.54 4.65 5.31
CA MET A 65 -4.26 3.62 4.32
C MET A 65 -2.94 2.95 4.67
N GLN A 66 -2.96 1.65 4.78
CA GLN A 66 -1.77 0.82 4.93
C GLN A 66 -1.59 0.02 3.64
N TYR A 67 -0.39 0.09 3.12
CA TYR A 67 0.01 -0.67 1.94
C TYR A 67 1.27 -1.45 2.26
N GLN A 68 1.31 -2.72 1.88
CA GLN A 68 2.44 -3.62 2.08
C GLN A 68 2.78 -4.32 0.76
N GLN A 69 4.07 -4.51 0.50
CA GLN A 69 4.57 -5.22 -0.68
C GLN A 69 5.96 -5.81 -0.42
N PRO A 70 6.39 -6.84 -1.18
CA PRO A 70 7.78 -7.29 -1.17
C PRO A 70 8.71 -6.18 -1.69
N THR A 71 9.88 -6.01 -1.06
CA THR A 71 10.86 -4.99 -1.49
C THR A 71 11.52 -5.30 -2.82
N GLY A 72 11.61 -6.56 -3.22
CA GLY A 72 12.15 -6.97 -4.51
C GLY A 72 11.27 -6.62 -5.72
N GLY A 73 10.07 -6.13 -5.47
CA GLY A 73 9.06 -5.86 -6.49
C GLY A 73 8.57 -7.17 -7.15
N THR A 74 7.27 -7.34 -7.25
CA THR A 74 6.70 -8.49 -7.95
C THR A 74 6.16 -8.02 -9.28
N SER A 75 6.93 -8.24 -10.33
CA SER A 75 6.44 -8.01 -11.68
C SER A 75 5.94 -9.34 -12.25
N LEU A 76 4.64 -9.42 -12.51
CA LEU A 76 4.09 -10.53 -13.29
C LEU A 76 4.78 -10.66 -14.65
N ALA A 77 5.25 -9.55 -15.21
CA ALA A 77 6.04 -9.57 -16.44
C ALA A 77 7.33 -10.37 -16.27
N ASN A 78 8.00 -10.32 -15.13
CA ASN A 78 9.19 -11.14 -14.88
C ASN A 78 8.85 -12.65 -14.85
N VAL A 79 7.70 -13.01 -14.32
CA VAL A 79 7.24 -14.41 -14.31
C VAL A 79 6.96 -14.86 -15.74
N TYR A 80 6.24 -14.07 -16.53
CA TYR A 80 5.93 -14.40 -17.93
C TYR A 80 7.16 -14.46 -18.82
N ASN A 81 8.13 -13.58 -18.60
CA ASN A 81 9.34 -13.50 -19.42
C ASN A 81 10.43 -14.51 -19.00
N THR A 82 10.25 -15.21 -17.89
CA THR A 82 11.20 -16.24 -17.47
C THR A 82 10.80 -17.59 -18.06
N PRO A 83 11.61 -18.15 -18.99
CA PRO A 83 11.32 -19.46 -19.55
C PRO A 83 11.33 -20.53 -18.45
N VAL A 84 10.39 -21.48 -18.52
CA VAL A 84 10.28 -22.58 -17.53
C VAL A 84 11.58 -23.40 -17.42
N ILE A 85 12.34 -23.49 -18.50
CA ILE A 85 13.61 -24.22 -18.55
C ILE A 85 14.83 -23.38 -18.15
N ALA A 86 14.64 -22.09 -17.77
CA ALA A 86 15.75 -21.18 -17.49
C ALA A 86 16.61 -21.65 -16.31
N ALA A 87 15.96 -22.06 -15.23
CA ALA A 87 16.58 -22.66 -14.06
C ALA A 87 15.49 -23.38 -13.21
N PRO A 88 15.85 -24.41 -12.42
CA PRO A 88 14.95 -24.90 -11.39
C PRO A 88 14.70 -23.82 -10.33
N ILE A 89 13.63 -23.92 -9.56
CA ILE A 89 13.33 -22.99 -8.46
C ILE A 89 14.41 -23.09 -7.37
N TYR A 90 14.80 -24.32 -7.05
CA TYR A 90 15.86 -24.64 -6.08
C TYR A 90 16.91 -25.54 -6.71
N ASP A 91 18.12 -25.46 -6.22
CA ASP A 91 19.16 -26.43 -6.51
C ASP A 91 18.93 -27.74 -5.72
N ARG A 92 19.84 -28.72 -5.90
CA ARG A 92 19.77 -30.01 -5.21
C ARG A 92 19.89 -29.91 -3.67
N ASN A 93 20.38 -28.78 -3.16
CA ASN A 93 20.55 -28.51 -1.73
C ASN A 93 19.44 -27.61 -1.16
N GLY A 94 18.38 -27.32 -1.93
CA GLY A 94 17.29 -26.46 -1.49
C GLY A 94 17.60 -24.96 -1.50
N VAL A 95 18.70 -24.54 -2.14
CA VAL A 95 19.07 -23.13 -2.29
C VAL A 95 18.37 -22.58 -3.55
N TRP A 96 17.90 -21.33 -3.49
CA TRP A 96 17.31 -20.65 -4.64
C TRP A 96 18.23 -20.72 -5.87
N ALA A 97 17.75 -21.20 -6.99
CA ALA A 97 18.53 -21.32 -8.21
C ALA A 97 18.15 -20.24 -9.22
N LYS A 98 19.14 -19.75 -9.95
CA LYS A 98 18.97 -18.86 -11.11
C LYS A 98 20.00 -19.23 -12.19
N ASN A 99 19.86 -18.65 -13.38
CA ASN A 99 20.93 -18.66 -14.36
C ASN A 99 21.56 -17.27 -14.50
N GLN A 100 22.50 -17.12 -15.42
CA GLN A 100 23.18 -15.82 -15.64
C GLN A 100 22.28 -14.75 -16.24
N MET A 101 21.22 -15.14 -16.96
CA MET A 101 20.34 -14.22 -17.69
C MET A 101 19.06 -13.91 -16.95
N PHE A 102 18.53 -14.83 -16.13
CA PHE A 102 17.23 -14.72 -15.49
C PHE A 102 17.36 -14.84 -13.98
N THR A 103 16.76 -13.89 -13.26
CA THR A 103 16.56 -14.01 -11.82
C THR A 103 15.43 -14.99 -11.54
N ASN A 104 15.45 -15.62 -10.36
CA ASN A 104 14.34 -16.46 -9.90
C ASN A 104 13.19 -15.55 -9.40
N PRO A 105 12.07 -15.45 -10.12
CA PRO A 105 11.01 -14.50 -9.72
C PRO A 105 10.34 -14.88 -8.40
N LEU A 106 10.31 -16.18 -8.03
CA LEU A 106 9.78 -16.63 -6.75
C LEU A 106 10.71 -16.23 -5.60
N ALA A 107 12.03 -16.34 -5.78
CA ALA A 107 13.00 -15.90 -4.78
C ALA A 107 12.95 -14.40 -4.56
N VAL A 108 12.82 -13.62 -5.64
CA VAL A 108 12.68 -12.17 -5.56
C VAL A 108 11.42 -11.79 -4.77
N GLN A 109 10.32 -12.46 -4.99
CA GLN A 109 9.08 -12.21 -4.27
C GLN A 109 9.15 -12.68 -2.81
N ALA A 110 9.74 -13.85 -2.54
CA ALA A 110 9.62 -14.49 -1.22
C ALA A 110 10.78 -14.16 -0.27
N ALA A 111 11.94 -13.71 -0.77
CA ALA A 111 13.16 -13.66 0.03
C ALA A 111 13.86 -12.30 0.11
N ASN A 112 13.36 -11.26 -0.55
CA ASN A 112 14.01 -9.94 -0.56
C ASN A 112 13.62 -9.00 0.59
N GLY A 113 12.67 -9.38 1.43
CA GLY A 113 12.15 -8.53 2.48
C GLY A 113 10.80 -7.90 2.12
N TYR A 114 10.38 -6.89 2.88
CA TYR A 114 9.09 -6.25 2.69
C TYR A 114 9.17 -4.73 2.87
N GLY A 115 8.22 -4.03 2.28
CA GLY A 115 7.99 -2.60 2.49
C GLY A 115 6.56 -2.35 2.93
N GLN A 116 6.42 -1.51 3.94
CA GLN A 116 5.13 -1.09 4.46
C GLN A 116 5.05 0.43 4.46
N VAL A 117 3.95 0.97 3.99
CA VAL A 117 3.66 2.41 4.01
C VAL A 117 2.32 2.63 4.71
N LEU A 118 2.32 3.46 5.75
CA LEU A 118 1.13 3.95 6.42
C LEU A 118 0.92 5.42 6.01
N GLN A 119 -0.14 5.67 5.28
CA GLN A 119 -0.57 7.02 4.90
C GLN A 119 -1.70 7.48 5.80
N ARG A 120 -1.57 8.68 6.35
CA ARG A 120 -2.59 9.35 7.16
C ARG A 120 -2.91 10.68 6.53
N THR A 121 -4.20 10.94 6.34
CA THR A 121 -4.66 12.22 5.82
C THR A 121 -5.83 12.69 6.67
N LEU A 122 -5.80 13.96 7.08
CA LEU A 122 -6.89 14.63 7.78
C LEU A 122 -7.13 15.98 7.13
N PHE A 123 -8.35 16.19 6.69
CA PHE A 123 -8.86 17.47 6.24
C PHE A 123 -9.96 17.91 7.21
N ALA A 124 -9.84 19.12 7.72
CA ALA A 124 -10.82 19.74 8.59
C ALA A 124 -11.13 21.15 8.11
N ASP A 125 -12.38 21.49 8.04
CA ASP A 125 -12.87 22.80 7.60
C ASP A 125 -13.97 23.22 8.56
N LEU A 126 -13.83 24.41 9.14
CA LEU A 126 -14.83 25.03 9.99
C LEU A 126 -15.18 26.41 9.40
N THR A 127 -16.44 26.59 9.11
CA THR A 127 -16.99 27.86 8.64
C THR A 127 -18.03 28.34 9.63
N ILE A 128 -17.91 29.60 10.04
CA ILE A 128 -18.91 30.29 10.84
C ILE A 128 -19.44 31.48 10.02
N GLU A 129 -20.74 31.54 9.88
CA GLU A 129 -21.45 32.58 9.15
C GLU A 129 -22.37 33.31 10.13
N GLN A 130 -22.30 34.63 10.11
CA GLN A 130 -23.09 35.55 10.94
C GLN A 130 -23.94 36.43 10.05
N ASP A 131 -25.26 36.35 10.21
CA ASP A 131 -26.20 37.35 9.64
C ASP A 131 -26.10 38.66 10.42
N LEU A 132 -25.82 39.73 9.70
CA LEU A 132 -25.70 41.08 10.22
C LEU A 132 -26.81 42.00 9.67
N SER A 133 -27.92 41.44 9.21
CA SER A 133 -29.06 42.16 8.64
C SER A 133 -29.66 43.18 9.61
N MET A 134 -29.42 43.04 10.93
CA MET A 134 -29.75 44.02 11.95
C MET A 134 -29.00 45.35 11.80
N ILE A 135 -27.83 45.35 11.15
CA ILE A 135 -27.01 46.53 10.87
C ILE A 135 -27.40 47.12 9.51
N THR A 136 -27.41 46.20 8.49
CA THR A 136 -27.77 46.60 7.13
C THR A 136 -28.44 45.39 6.46
N PRO A 137 -29.64 45.53 5.88
CA PRO A 137 -30.34 44.46 5.20
C PRO A 137 -29.46 43.76 4.16
N GLY A 138 -29.36 42.44 4.25
CA GLY A 138 -28.55 41.61 3.35
C GLY A 138 -27.05 41.55 3.68
N LEU A 139 -26.57 42.16 4.76
CA LEU A 139 -25.20 42.06 5.22
C LEU A 139 -24.98 40.73 5.95
N SER A 140 -23.89 40.03 5.62
CA SER A 140 -23.40 38.87 6.37
C SER A 140 -21.88 38.91 6.48
N ALA A 141 -21.34 38.22 7.47
CA ALA A 141 -19.90 37.98 7.64
C ALA A 141 -19.63 36.50 7.75
N GLN A 142 -18.52 36.03 7.16
CA GLN A 142 -18.11 34.63 7.19
C GLN A 142 -16.63 34.55 7.56
N VAL A 143 -16.32 33.61 8.45
CA VAL A 143 -14.96 33.21 8.77
C VAL A 143 -14.83 31.73 8.46
N ARG A 144 -13.75 31.34 7.79
CA ARG A 144 -13.40 29.95 7.51
C ARG A 144 -11.99 29.65 8.01
N VAL A 145 -11.85 28.54 8.71
CA VAL A 145 -10.57 27.96 9.14
C VAL A 145 -10.45 26.57 8.53
N THR A 146 -9.33 26.31 7.86
CA THR A 146 -9.03 25.03 7.23
C THR A 146 -7.75 24.47 7.82
N TYR A 147 -7.75 23.17 8.10
CA TYR A 147 -6.59 22.40 8.54
C TYR A 147 -6.42 21.19 7.65
N ASP A 148 -5.28 21.10 6.97
CA ASP A 148 -4.90 19.99 6.12
C ASP A 148 -3.61 19.37 6.64
N ASN A 149 -3.64 18.06 6.88
CA ASN A 149 -2.48 17.30 7.30
C ASN A 149 -2.40 16.01 6.52
N SER A 150 -1.23 15.72 5.95
CA SER A 150 -0.91 14.45 5.34
C SER A 150 0.46 13.99 5.82
N ALA A 151 0.56 12.72 6.19
CA ALA A 151 1.81 12.12 6.63
C ALA A 151 1.91 10.69 6.12
N ASP A 152 3.06 10.36 5.54
CA ASP A 152 3.43 9.03 5.10
C ASP A 152 4.56 8.51 5.99
N ILE A 153 4.33 7.35 6.59
CA ILE A 153 5.32 6.63 7.39
C ILE A 153 5.67 5.37 6.62
N ALA A 154 6.94 5.27 6.20
CA ALA A 154 7.43 4.13 5.43
C ALA A 154 8.46 3.34 6.23
N ASP A 155 8.29 2.02 6.28
CA ASP A 155 9.24 1.06 6.83
C ASP A 155 9.61 0.07 5.72
N PHE A 156 10.88 0.07 5.33
CA PHE A 156 11.42 -0.83 4.32
C PHE A 156 12.51 -1.70 4.92
N ARG A 157 12.34 -3.01 4.82
CA ARG A 157 13.32 -4.00 5.25
C ARG A 157 13.75 -4.83 4.06
N THR A 158 14.95 -4.55 3.60
CA THR A 158 15.57 -5.27 2.50
C THR A 158 16.55 -6.28 3.04
N LYS A 159 16.55 -7.49 2.50
CA LYS A 159 17.56 -8.50 2.75
C LYS A 159 18.01 -9.12 1.43
N SER A 160 19.23 -9.64 1.42
CA SER A 160 19.73 -10.50 0.36
C SER A 160 19.47 -11.96 0.74
N TYR A 161 19.41 -12.81 -0.25
CA TYR A 161 19.25 -14.26 -0.08
C TYR A 161 20.36 -15.00 -0.79
N ALA A 162 20.75 -16.14 -0.23
CA ALA A 162 21.69 -17.03 -0.88
C ALA A 162 21.07 -17.65 -2.13
N TYR A 163 21.84 -17.71 -3.21
CA TYR A 163 21.41 -18.34 -4.45
C TYR A 163 22.52 -19.13 -5.08
N SER A 164 22.17 -20.04 -5.96
CA SER A 164 23.09 -20.81 -6.77
C SER A 164 22.89 -20.52 -8.25
N ILE A 165 24.00 -20.56 -9.00
CA ILE A 165 23.97 -20.46 -10.47
C ILE A 165 24.22 -21.84 -11.04
N ALA A 166 23.27 -22.31 -11.83
CA ALA A 166 23.39 -23.56 -12.57
C ALA A 166 24.27 -23.37 -13.81
N THR A 167 25.31 -24.16 -13.94
CA THR A 167 26.20 -24.19 -15.11
C THR A 167 26.14 -25.58 -15.75
N PRO A 168 25.85 -25.68 -17.06
CA PRO A 168 25.82 -26.98 -17.75
C PRO A 168 27.20 -27.66 -17.74
N VAL A 169 27.24 -28.89 -17.29
CA VAL A 169 28.38 -29.78 -17.46
C VAL A 169 28.18 -30.60 -18.72
N ARG A 170 29.16 -30.58 -19.64
CA ARG A 170 29.08 -31.31 -20.91
C ARG A 170 29.96 -32.56 -20.88
N ASP A 171 29.49 -33.61 -21.52
CA ASP A 171 30.24 -34.81 -21.78
C ASP A 171 31.26 -34.62 -22.93
N ALA A 172 32.04 -35.65 -23.20
CA ALA A 172 33.04 -35.65 -24.28
C ALA A 172 32.41 -35.48 -25.70
N ALA A 173 31.12 -35.77 -25.84
CA ALA A 173 30.35 -35.59 -27.06
C ALA A 173 29.69 -34.20 -27.18
N GLY A 174 29.86 -33.33 -26.13
CA GLY A 174 29.30 -31.98 -26.10
C GLY A 174 27.85 -31.92 -25.60
N ASN A 175 27.23 -33.04 -25.21
CA ASN A 175 25.88 -33.03 -24.64
C ASN A 175 25.90 -32.61 -23.17
N ILE A 176 24.81 -31.97 -22.72
CA ILE A 176 24.65 -31.65 -21.30
C ILE A 176 24.42 -32.93 -20.52
N SER A 177 25.42 -33.35 -19.72
CA SER A 177 25.37 -34.54 -18.90
C SER A 177 24.91 -34.29 -17.47
N ASP A 178 25.15 -33.07 -16.94
CA ASP A 178 24.77 -32.65 -15.58
C ASP A 178 24.71 -31.14 -15.45
N LEU A 179 24.26 -30.66 -14.28
CA LEU A 179 24.33 -29.25 -13.85
C LEU A 179 25.24 -29.13 -12.63
N SER A 180 26.22 -28.26 -12.72
CA SER A 180 27.03 -27.81 -11.59
C SER A 180 26.42 -26.56 -10.96
N TYR A 181 26.47 -26.45 -9.64
CA TYR A 181 25.88 -25.33 -8.92
C TYR A 181 26.96 -24.58 -8.14
N SER A 182 27.14 -23.30 -8.44
CA SER A 182 27.99 -22.40 -7.66
C SER A 182 27.11 -21.52 -6.77
N ARG A 183 27.35 -21.57 -5.44
CA ARG A 183 26.59 -20.83 -4.43
C ARG A 183 27.17 -19.44 -4.21
N TYR A 184 26.29 -18.44 -4.01
CA TYR A 184 26.57 -17.05 -3.74
C TYR A 184 25.67 -16.54 -2.61
N GLY A 185 26.14 -15.60 -1.76
CA GLY A 185 25.41 -14.97 -0.67
C GLY A 185 25.77 -15.49 0.69
#